data_4f4a2fb2a40a8be3e54cf0f7adea812c
#
_entry.id   4f4a2fb2a40a8be3e54cf0f7adea812c
#
_cell.length_a   1.000
_cell.length_b   1.000
_cell.length_c   1.000
_cell.angle_alpha   90.00
_cell.angle_beta   90.00
_cell.angle_gamma   90.00
#
_symmetry.space_group_name_H-M   'P 1'
#
loop_
_entity.id
_entity.type
_entity.pdbx_description
1 polymer ?
#
loop_
_entity_poly.entity_id
_entity_poly.type
_entity_poly.pdbx_seq_one_letter_code
_entity_poly.pdbx_strand_id
1 'polypeptide(L)'
;MQNLFGAGDENMRLLEQLLDVRISLRGGEIVVEGESERAVDGAQAVIRKLMALLMRGERVDTALVRVAVGLCEKGELDTLDTLFQDVVATTFRGRPIRCKTIGQREYVRAIRRHTLTFGIGPAGTGKTYLAMAMAVAALKSKDVERIVLTRPAVEAGEKLGFLPGDLSQKVDPYLRPLYDAMFEMLGAETCQRMQERGVIEVAPLAYMRGRTLSDAFIILDEAQNTTQEQMKMFLTRMGFRSKIVVTGDPSQIDLPRGKRSGLVEAVQVLDGVPDIAIQRLTHEDVVRHELVQAIVRAYDAHALRAKEEYSDARDGQVE
;
A
#
# COMPACT_ATOMS: atom_id res chain seq x y z
N MET A 1 9.11 28.29 -8.29
CA MET A 1 7.66 28.55 -8.27
C MET A 1 6.89 27.54 -9.13
N GLN A 2 7.21 27.33 -10.40
CA GLN A 2 6.52 26.34 -11.25
C GLN A 2 6.47 24.92 -10.62
N ASN A 3 7.53 24.49 -9.96
CA ASN A 3 7.57 23.17 -9.31
C ASN A 3 6.72 23.08 -8.03
N LEU A 4 6.29 24.19 -7.44
CA LEU A 4 5.40 24.23 -6.27
C LEU A 4 3.95 24.11 -6.71
N PHE A 5 3.59 24.86 -7.75
CA PHE A 5 2.20 24.96 -8.20
C PHE A 5 1.78 23.82 -9.15
N GLY A 6 2.75 23.00 -9.61
CA GLY A 6 2.49 21.88 -10.50
C GLY A 6 2.22 22.29 -11.96
N ALA A 7 1.96 21.32 -12.80
CA ALA A 7 1.63 21.55 -14.21
C ALA A 7 0.27 22.24 -14.32
N GLY A 8 0.22 23.42 -14.95
CA GLY A 8 -1.01 24.19 -15.08
C GLY A 8 -1.62 24.65 -13.76
N ASP A 9 -0.78 24.88 -12.73
CA ASP A 9 -1.17 25.34 -11.39
C ASP A 9 -2.12 24.36 -10.64
N GLU A 10 -2.04 23.06 -10.93
CA GLU A 10 -2.89 22.04 -10.33
C GLU A 10 -2.80 21.98 -8.80
N ASN A 11 -1.59 22.09 -8.25
CA ASN A 11 -1.35 22.08 -6.81
C ASN A 11 -1.92 23.35 -6.14
N MET A 12 -1.82 24.49 -6.81
CA MET A 12 -2.35 25.76 -6.31
C MET A 12 -3.88 25.71 -6.23
N ARG A 13 -4.54 25.30 -7.32
CA ARG A 13 -6.01 25.15 -7.35
C ARG A 13 -6.49 24.16 -6.29
N LEU A 14 -5.75 23.09 -6.09
CA LEU A 14 -6.07 22.10 -5.06
C LEU A 14 -5.96 22.69 -3.65
N LEU A 15 -4.93 23.50 -3.36
CA LEU A 15 -4.79 24.20 -2.09
C LEU A 15 -5.94 25.18 -1.87
N GLU A 16 -6.30 25.98 -2.89
CA GLU A 16 -7.43 26.90 -2.83
C GLU A 16 -8.73 26.18 -2.51
N GLN A 17 -9.00 25.06 -3.19
CA GLN A 17 -10.19 24.25 -2.99
C GLN A 17 -10.27 23.59 -1.60
N LEU A 18 -9.14 23.05 -1.11
CA LEU A 18 -9.11 22.31 0.16
C LEU A 18 -9.16 23.22 1.38
N LEU A 19 -8.58 24.43 1.29
CA LEU A 19 -8.44 25.33 2.42
C LEU A 19 -9.39 26.54 2.34
N ASP A 20 -10.20 26.62 1.28
CA ASP A 20 -11.15 27.72 1.03
C ASP A 20 -10.46 29.11 1.07
N VAL A 21 -9.38 29.22 0.30
CA VAL A 21 -8.56 30.43 0.17
C VAL A 21 -8.34 30.75 -1.31
N ARG A 22 -7.93 31.99 -1.58
CA ARG A 22 -7.45 32.42 -2.90
C ARG A 22 -5.96 32.66 -2.83
N ILE A 23 -5.20 32.09 -3.77
CA ILE A 23 -3.72 32.20 -3.84
C ILE A 23 -3.36 32.97 -5.09
N SER A 24 -2.55 34.01 -4.98
CA SER A 24 -2.05 34.80 -6.11
C SER A 24 -0.56 35.07 -6.00
N LEU A 25 0.08 35.29 -7.15
CA LEU A 25 1.48 35.69 -7.25
C LEU A 25 1.55 37.19 -7.58
N ARG A 26 2.11 37.97 -6.69
CA ARG A 26 2.29 39.43 -6.89
C ARG A 26 3.74 39.79 -6.59
N GLY A 27 4.44 40.34 -7.58
CA GLY A 27 5.83 40.79 -7.39
C GLY A 27 6.83 39.69 -6.95
N GLY A 28 6.55 38.43 -7.21
CA GLY A 28 7.38 37.28 -6.77
C GLY A 28 7.02 36.76 -5.38
N GLU A 29 6.05 37.35 -4.72
CA GLU A 29 5.52 36.89 -3.44
C GLU A 29 4.20 36.12 -3.61
N ILE A 30 3.98 35.12 -2.75
CA ILE A 30 2.73 34.38 -2.68
C ILE A 30 1.80 35.11 -1.71
N VAL A 31 0.70 35.60 -2.21
CA VAL A 31 -0.36 36.24 -1.43
C VAL A 31 -1.50 35.26 -1.25
N VAL A 32 -1.92 35.06 0.01
CA VAL A 32 -3.04 34.19 0.39
C VAL A 32 -4.14 35.07 0.99
N GLU A 33 -5.35 35.01 0.41
CA GLU A 33 -6.53 35.76 0.84
C GLU A 33 -7.65 34.74 1.15
N GLY A 34 -8.44 34.96 2.21
CA GLY A 34 -9.56 34.09 2.60
C GLY A 34 -10.44 34.76 3.65
N GLU A 35 -11.63 34.27 3.84
CA GLU A 35 -12.59 34.81 4.81
C GLU A 35 -12.23 34.47 6.26
N SER A 36 -11.52 33.35 6.48
CA SER A 36 -11.09 32.87 7.80
C SER A 36 -9.59 33.07 8.00
N GLU A 37 -9.18 33.78 9.06
CA GLU A 37 -7.79 33.93 9.46
C GLU A 37 -7.12 32.57 9.65
N ARG A 38 -7.84 31.60 10.25
CA ARG A 38 -7.34 30.22 10.43
C ARG A 38 -7.06 29.52 9.09
N ALA A 39 -7.90 29.73 8.08
CA ALA A 39 -7.70 29.15 6.74
C ALA A 39 -6.45 29.77 6.07
N VAL A 40 -6.30 31.09 6.17
CA VAL A 40 -5.14 31.81 5.63
C VAL A 40 -3.84 31.36 6.31
N ASP A 41 -3.81 31.28 7.64
CA ASP A 41 -2.66 30.81 8.40
C ASP A 41 -2.29 29.38 8.06
N GLY A 42 -3.30 28.50 7.96
CA GLY A 42 -3.13 27.09 7.56
C GLY A 42 -2.52 26.99 6.15
N ALA A 43 -3.08 27.72 5.20
CA ALA A 43 -2.56 27.74 3.82
C ALA A 43 -1.11 28.24 3.75
N GLN A 44 -0.80 29.30 4.47
CA GLN A 44 0.57 29.83 4.54
C GLN A 44 1.54 28.83 5.18
N ALA A 45 1.12 28.12 6.23
CA ALA A 45 1.93 27.09 6.89
C ALA A 45 2.21 25.92 5.93
N VAL A 46 1.18 25.43 5.24
CA VAL A 46 1.30 24.36 4.23
C VAL A 46 2.23 24.79 3.10
N ILE A 47 2.04 25.97 2.52
CA ILE A 47 2.87 26.49 1.44
C ILE A 47 4.34 26.60 1.87
N ARG A 48 4.61 27.15 3.05
CA ARG A 48 5.99 27.23 3.61
C ARG A 48 6.62 25.85 3.73
N LYS A 49 5.86 24.86 4.20
CA LYS A 49 6.33 23.49 4.38
C LYS A 49 6.64 22.81 3.03
N LEU A 50 5.74 22.94 2.05
CA LEU A 50 5.95 22.43 0.70
C LEU A 50 7.14 23.08 0.00
N MET A 51 7.34 24.39 0.18
CA MET A 51 8.53 25.09 -0.32
C MET A 51 9.82 24.54 0.30
N ALA A 52 9.84 24.31 1.61
CA ALA A 52 11.01 23.74 2.28
C ALA A 52 11.35 22.33 1.76
N LEU A 53 10.36 21.50 1.46
CA LEU A 53 10.55 20.19 0.83
C LEU A 53 11.11 20.31 -0.59
N LEU A 54 10.58 21.24 -1.38
CA LEU A 54 11.07 21.55 -2.73
C LEU A 54 12.55 21.98 -2.74
N MET A 55 12.96 22.80 -1.78
CA MET A 55 14.36 23.23 -1.63
C MET A 55 15.29 22.08 -1.27
N ARG A 56 14.77 21.01 -0.65
CA ARG A 56 15.49 19.75 -0.38
C ARG A 56 15.52 18.79 -1.59
N GLY A 57 14.95 19.20 -2.74
CA GLY A 57 14.89 18.42 -3.96
C GLY A 57 13.73 17.42 -4.03
N GLU A 58 12.77 17.50 -3.10
CA GLU A 58 11.57 16.67 -3.14
C GLU A 58 10.58 17.19 -4.20
N ARG A 59 9.86 16.29 -4.83
CA ARG A 59 8.81 16.66 -5.78
C ARG A 59 7.51 16.92 -5.04
N VAL A 60 6.89 18.05 -5.30
CA VAL A 60 5.55 18.39 -4.81
C VAL A 60 4.54 18.02 -5.89
N ASP A 61 3.69 17.06 -5.57
CA ASP A 61 2.55 16.63 -6.38
C ASP A 61 1.25 16.80 -5.59
N THR A 62 0.12 16.62 -6.27
CA THR A 62 -1.21 16.76 -5.66
C THR A 62 -1.46 15.81 -4.50
N ALA A 63 -0.84 14.62 -4.50
CA ALA A 63 -0.93 13.69 -3.37
C ALA A 63 -0.25 14.26 -2.11
N LEU A 64 0.94 14.84 -2.28
CA LEU A 64 1.64 15.50 -1.17
C LEU A 64 0.88 16.72 -0.64
N VAL A 65 0.27 17.50 -1.53
CA VAL A 65 -0.58 18.65 -1.13
C VAL A 65 -1.73 18.18 -0.25
N ARG A 66 -2.45 17.12 -0.62
CA ARG A 66 -3.55 16.57 0.21
C ARG A 66 -3.06 16.09 1.57
N VAL A 67 -1.94 15.39 1.63
CA VAL A 67 -1.33 14.95 2.89
C VAL A 67 -0.95 16.15 3.77
N ALA A 68 -0.32 17.18 3.19
CA ALA A 68 0.07 18.35 3.93
C ALA A 68 -1.13 19.14 4.50
N VAL A 69 -2.21 19.29 3.72
CA VAL A 69 -3.46 19.91 4.16
C VAL A 69 -4.11 19.09 5.28
N GLY A 70 -4.27 17.78 5.11
CA GLY A 70 -4.85 16.92 6.14
C GLY A 70 -4.06 16.90 7.45
N LEU A 71 -2.71 17.01 7.38
CA LEU A 71 -1.86 17.17 8.55
C LEU A 71 -2.03 18.55 9.19
N CYS A 72 -2.18 19.60 8.40
CA CYS A 72 -2.42 20.95 8.90
C CYS A 72 -3.73 21.02 9.67
N GLU A 73 -4.81 20.44 9.16
CA GLU A 73 -6.11 20.36 9.82
C GLU A 73 -6.06 19.65 11.18
N LYS A 74 -5.21 18.61 11.29
CA LYS A 74 -4.97 17.83 12.52
C LYS A 74 -3.98 18.51 13.49
N GLY A 75 -3.34 19.61 13.08
CA GLY A 75 -2.29 20.28 13.86
C GLY A 75 -0.95 19.52 13.86
N GLU A 76 -0.73 18.62 12.92
CA GLU A 76 0.40 17.69 12.84
C GLU A 76 1.35 17.97 11.65
N LEU A 77 1.32 19.20 11.09
CA LEU A 77 2.05 19.54 9.86
C LEU A 77 3.57 19.28 9.95
N ASP A 78 4.15 19.38 11.15
CA ASP A 78 5.58 19.09 11.38
C ASP A 78 5.95 17.62 11.16
N THR A 79 4.98 16.72 11.24
CA THR A 79 5.16 15.30 10.97
C THR A 79 5.56 15.06 9.50
N LEU A 80 5.22 15.99 8.61
CA LEU A 80 5.56 15.91 7.20
C LEU A 80 7.08 15.80 6.96
N ASP A 81 7.92 16.53 7.71
CA ASP A 81 9.39 16.42 7.57
C ASP A 81 9.88 14.99 7.83
N THR A 82 9.30 14.33 8.81
CA THR A 82 9.70 12.98 9.20
C THR A 82 9.30 11.92 8.19
N LEU A 83 8.27 12.17 7.35
CA LEU A 83 7.89 11.27 6.26
C LEU A 83 8.98 11.23 5.18
N PHE A 84 9.66 12.33 4.93
CA PHE A 84 10.67 12.45 3.87
C PHE A 84 12.09 12.09 4.32
N GLN A 85 12.34 12.03 5.62
CA GLN A 85 13.66 11.65 6.15
C GLN A 85 13.89 10.14 6.16
N ASP A 86 12.83 9.33 6.25
CA ASP A 86 12.92 7.88 6.40
C ASP A 86 12.91 7.18 5.03
N VAL A 87 14.10 6.88 4.51
CA VAL A 87 14.27 6.07 3.31
C VAL A 87 14.09 4.59 3.68
N VAL A 88 13.02 3.96 3.17
CA VAL A 88 12.71 2.54 3.39
C VAL A 88 13.70 1.64 2.65
N ALA A 89 13.94 1.95 1.39
CA ALA A 89 14.86 1.26 0.50
C ALA A 89 15.26 2.16 -0.66
N THR A 90 16.12 1.67 -1.54
CA THR A 90 16.50 2.37 -2.77
C THR A 90 16.29 1.42 -3.95
N THR A 91 15.62 1.89 -5.00
CA THR A 91 15.44 1.13 -6.25
C THR A 91 16.77 0.86 -6.93
N PHE A 92 16.80 -0.05 -7.91
CA PHE A 92 18.03 -0.33 -8.68
C PHE A 92 18.56 0.89 -9.47
N ARG A 93 17.69 1.88 -9.76
CA ARG A 93 18.06 3.15 -10.42
C ARG A 93 18.49 4.24 -9.43
N GLY A 94 18.71 3.91 -8.17
CA GLY A 94 19.14 4.88 -7.14
C GLY A 94 18.02 5.77 -6.61
N ARG A 95 16.75 5.55 -6.97
CA ARG A 95 15.64 6.35 -6.46
C ARG A 95 15.26 5.89 -5.06
N PRO A 96 15.16 6.80 -4.07
CA PRO A 96 14.73 6.45 -2.73
C PRO A 96 13.25 6.09 -2.69
N ILE A 97 12.92 5.01 -1.99
CA ILE A 97 11.55 4.61 -1.64
C ILE A 97 11.25 5.17 -0.26
N ARG A 98 10.20 5.98 -0.16
CA ARG A 98 9.75 6.63 1.07
C ARG A 98 8.26 6.40 1.30
N CYS A 99 7.84 6.49 2.54
CA CYS A 99 6.42 6.51 2.87
C CYS A 99 5.81 7.84 2.41
N LYS A 100 4.63 7.77 1.80
CA LYS A 100 3.90 8.95 1.30
C LYS A 100 2.79 9.39 2.26
N THR A 101 2.40 8.52 3.21
CA THR A 101 1.34 8.79 4.19
C THR A 101 1.77 8.36 5.60
N ILE A 102 1.04 8.83 6.60
CA ILE A 102 1.28 8.43 8.00
C ILE A 102 1.00 6.94 8.18
N GLY A 103 -0.10 6.42 7.62
CA GLY A 103 -0.44 5.01 7.71
C GLY A 103 0.65 4.12 7.11
N GLN A 104 1.23 4.50 5.96
CA GLN A 104 2.38 3.81 5.38
C GLN A 104 3.61 3.84 6.30
N ARG A 105 3.88 4.95 6.96
CA ARG A 105 5.00 5.08 7.91
C ARG A 105 4.80 4.19 9.13
N GLU A 106 3.61 4.18 9.72
CA GLU A 106 3.30 3.30 10.85
C GLU A 106 3.39 1.81 10.45
N TYR A 107 2.96 1.48 9.23
CA TYR A 107 3.12 0.13 8.68
C TYR A 107 4.60 -0.28 8.55
N VAL A 108 5.44 0.58 7.98
CA VAL A 108 6.89 0.31 7.89
C VAL A 108 7.53 0.20 9.27
N ARG A 109 7.12 1.04 10.23
CA ARG A 109 7.57 0.94 11.62
C ARG A 109 7.13 -0.38 12.28
N ALA A 110 5.90 -0.80 12.04
CA ALA A 110 5.40 -2.08 12.52
C ALA A 110 6.24 -3.24 11.98
N ILE A 111 6.53 -3.26 10.68
CA ILE A 111 7.40 -4.26 10.06
C ILE A 111 8.80 -4.28 10.69
N ARG A 112 9.38 -3.12 10.98
CA ARG A 112 10.71 -3.04 11.61
C ARG A 112 10.72 -3.66 12.99
N ARG A 113 9.68 -3.42 13.79
CA ARG A 113 9.63 -3.75 15.23
C ARG A 113 9.11 -5.14 15.55
N HIS A 114 8.27 -5.72 14.71
CA HIS A 114 7.58 -6.98 15.01
C HIS A 114 8.02 -8.10 14.07
N THR A 115 7.99 -9.32 14.56
CA THR A 115 8.30 -10.53 13.80
C THR A 115 7.20 -10.85 12.78
N LEU A 116 5.93 -10.64 13.16
CA LEU A 116 4.77 -10.80 12.27
C LEU A 116 4.00 -9.49 12.15
N THR A 117 3.78 -9.03 10.93
CA THR A 117 2.99 -7.82 10.66
C THR A 117 1.91 -8.10 9.63
N PHE A 118 0.67 -7.75 9.97
CA PHE A 118 -0.45 -7.70 9.05
C PHE A 118 -0.62 -6.27 8.52
N GLY A 119 -0.57 -6.10 7.20
CA GLY A 119 -0.87 -4.86 6.48
C GLY A 119 -2.22 -4.98 5.78
N ILE A 120 -3.25 -4.36 6.32
CA ILE A 120 -4.63 -4.53 5.88
C ILE A 120 -5.17 -3.21 5.38
N GLY A 121 -5.91 -3.21 4.29
CA GLY A 121 -6.55 -2.01 3.76
C GLY A 121 -6.78 -2.04 2.26
N PRO A 122 -7.35 -0.97 1.70
CA PRO A 122 -7.73 -0.89 0.30
C PRO A 122 -6.57 -1.09 -0.66
N ALA A 123 -6.88 -1.50 -1.89
CA ALA A 123 -5.91 -1.55 -2.97
C ALA A 123 -5.32 -0.15 -3.26
N GLY A 124 -4.02 -0.09 -3.58
CA GLY A 124 -3.32 1.17 -3.87
C GLY A 124 -2.76 1.90 -2.65
N THR A 125 -2.86 1.35 -1.44
CA THR A 125 -2.22 1.89 -0.23
C THR A 125 -0.74 1.52 -0.10
N GLY A 126 -0.17 0.77 -1.05
CA GLY A 126 1.26 0.45 -1.09
C GLY A 126 1.69 -0.71 -0.18
N LYS A 127 0.77 -1.48 0.40
CA LYS A 127 1.05 -2.60 1.33
C LYS A 127 2.14 -3.54 0.82
N THR A 128 1.89 -4.16 -0.31
CA THR A 128 2.79 -5.15 -0.92
C THR A 128 4.10 -4.51 -1.35
N TYR A 129 4.04 -3.32 -1.94
CA TYR A 129 5.22 -2.58 -2.39
C TYR A 129 6.17 -2.23 -1.23
N LEU A 130 5.63 -1.70 -0.12
CA LEU A 130 6.43 -1.37 1.06
C LEU A 130 6.95 -2.61 1.78
N ALA A 131 6.16 -3.69 1.85
CA ALA A 131 6.63 -4.97 2.39
C ALA A 131 7.84 -5.50 1.60
N MET A 132 7.80 -5.40 0.27
CA MET A 132 8.91 -5.81 -0.60
C MET A 132 10.11 -4.89 -0.47
N ALA A 133 9.90 -3.57 -0.35
CA ALA A 133 10.98 -2.63 -0.06
C ALA A 133 11.70 -2.97 1.26
N MET A 134 10.94 -3.32 2.29
CA MET A 134 11.48 -3.77 3.57
C MET A 134 12.23 -5.11 3.46
N ALA A 135 11.71 -6.07 2.68
CA ALA A 135 12.37 -7.34 2.45
C ALA A 135 13.72 -7.16 1.74
N VAL A 136 13.76 -6.31 0.70
CA VAL A 136 15.00 -5.98 -0.02
C VAL A 136 15.99 -5.24 0.89
N ALA A 137 15.52 -4.33 1.74
CA ALA A 137 16.37 -3.66 2.72
C ALA A 137 16.97 -4.66 3.70
N ALA A 138 16.18 -5.57 4.28
CA ALA A 138 16.61 -6.60 5.21
C ALA A 138 17.61 -7.60 4.56
N LEU A 139 17.42 -7.93 3.28
CA LEU A 139 18.38 -8.77 2.54
C LEU A 139 19.71 -8.05 2.31
N LYS A 140 19.66 -6.75 1.93
CA LYS A 140 20.88 -5.93 1.70
C LYS A 140 21.66 -5.68 3.00
N SER A 141 20.97 -5.50 4.13
CA SER A 141 21.60 -5.35 5.46
C SER A 141 22.06 -6.68 6.07
N LYS A 142 21.75 -7.82 5.42
CA LYS A 142 22.03 -9.18 5.89
C LYS A 142 21.30 -9.56 7.19
N ASP A 143 20.17 -8.93 7.46
CA ASP A 143 19.29 -9.31 8.57
C ASP A 143 18.59 -10.65 8.28
N VAL A 144 18.43 -10.97 6.99
CA VAL A 144 17.92 -12.24 6.47
C VAL A 144 18.80 -12.74 5.33
N GLU A 145 18.77 -14.05 5.07
CA GLU A 145 19.54 -14.70 4.01
C GLU A 145 18.73 -14.84 2.71
N ARG A 146 17.40 -14.80 2.82
CA ARG A 146 16.51 -15.00 1.66
C ARG A 146 15.17 -14.26 1.80
N ILE A 147 14.53 -14.06 0.65
CA ILE A 147 13.17 -13.54 0.55
C ILE A 147 12.27 -14.62 -0.03
N VAL A 148 11.11 -14.85 0.60
CA VAL A 148 10.09 -15.78 0.13
C VAL A 148 8.82 -15.00 -0.10
N LEU A 149 8.36 -14.96 -1.35
CA LEU A 149 7.13 -14.30 -1.77
C LEU A 149 6.10 -15.36 -2.11
N THR A 150 4.94 -15.25 -1.51
CA THR A 150 3.88 -16.22 -1.76
C THR A 150 2.53 -15.53 -1.89
N ARG A 151 1.66 -16.15 -2.66
CA ARG A 151 0.30 -15.69 -2.91
C ARG A 151 -0.63 -16.89 -3.02
N PRO A 152 -1.87 -16.84 -2.49
CA PRO A 152 -2.84 -17.88 -2.77
C PRO A 152 -3.15 -17.89 -4.27
N ALA A 153 -3.11 -19.06 -4.87
CA ALA A 153 -3.63 -19.24 -6.21
C ALA A 153 -5.15 -19.30 -6.11
N VAL A 154 -5.82 -18.19 -6.40
CA VAL A 154 -7.29 -18.11 -6.41
C VAL A 154 -7.75 -18.21 -7.85
N GLU A 155 -8.67 -19.10 -8.08
CA GLU A 155 -9.43 -19.13 -9.32
C GLU A 155 -10.48 -18.01 -9.25
N ALA A 156 -10.17 -16.82 -9.74
CA ALA A 156 -11.16 -15.76 -9.94
C ALA A 156 -12.13 -16.19 -11.07
N GLY A 157 -13.05 -17.08 -10.76
CA GLY A 157 -14.06 -17.57 -11.71
C GLY A 157 -13.54 -18.48 -12.82
N GLU A 158 -12.25 -18.57 -13.06
CA GLU A 158 -11.61 -19.46 -14.02
C GLU A 158 -10.94 -20.63 -13.28
N LYS A 159 -11.42 -21.85 -13.55
CA LYS A 159 -10.76 -23.04 -13.01
C LYS A 159 -9.37 -23.15 -13.62
N LEU A 160 -8.32 -23.23 -12.80
CA LEU A 160 -6.92 -23.49 -13.21
C LEU A 160 -6.80 -24.62 -14.27
N GLY A 161 -7.81 -25.46 -14.38
CA GLY A 161 -7.92 -26.53 -15.37
C GLY A 161 -8.04 -26.06 -16.83
N PHE A 162 -8.44 -24.82 -17.11
CA PHE A 162 -8.62 -24.30 -18.47
C PHE A 162 -7.38 -23.62 -19.07
N LEU A 163 -6.38 -23.29 -18.28
CA LEU A 163 -5.13 -22.72 -18.79
C LEU A 163 -4.22 -23.83 -19.33
N PRO A 164 -3.67 -23.72 -20.55
CA PRO A 164 -2.69 -24.67 -21.09
C PRO A 164 -1.37 -24.56 -20.31
N GLY A 165 -0.67 -25.67 -20.12
CA GLY A 165 0.64 -25.71 -19.48
C GLY A 165 0.65 -26.48 -18.15
N ASP A 166 1.83 -26.60 -17.56
CA ASP A 166 2.01 -27.18 -16.23
C ASP A 166 1.49 -26.25 -15.11
N LEU A 167 1.44 -26.75 -13.88
CA LEU A 167 0.90 -25.99 -12.74
C LEU A 167 1.70 -24.69 -12.50
N SER A 168 2.99 -24.68 -12.75
CA SER A 168 3.89 -23.54 -12.62
C SER A 168 3.52 -22.43 -13.61
N GLN A 169 3.34 -22.79 -14.90
CA GLN A 169 2.94 -21.85 -15.95
C GLN A 169 1.53 -21.25 -15.71
N LYS A 170 0.62 -22.02 -15.12
CA LYS A 170 -0.74 -21.58 -14.79
C LYS A 170 -0.78 -20.58 -13.64
N VAL A 171 0.17 -20.65 -12.73
CA VAL A 171 0.23 -19.76 -11.55
C VAL A 171 1.07 -18.51 -11.82
N ASP A 172 1.96 -18.51 -12.81
CA ASP A 172 2.84 -17.40 -13.14
C ASP A 172 2.13 -16.05 -13.33
N PRO A 173 0.98 -15.93 -14.03
CA PRO A 173 0.26 -14.68 -14.16
C PRO A 173 -0.14 -14.04 -12.82
N TYR A 174 -0.48 -14.85 -11.82
CA TYR A 174 -0.86 -14.36 -10.49
C TYR A 174 0.32 -13.86 -9.67
N LEU A 175 1.53 -14.30 -10.01
CA LEU A 175 2.77 -13.88 -9.35
C LEU A 175 3.44 -12.68 -10.04
N ARG A 176 3.02 -12.30 -11.25
CA ARG A 176 3.60 -11.19 -12.01
C ARG A 176 3.70 -9.87 -11.23
N PRO A 177 2.68 -9.41 -10.50
CA PRO A 177 2.79 -8.17 -9.73
C PRO A 177 3.93 -8.19 -8.69
N LEU A 178 4.26 -9.37 -8.16
CA LEU A 178 5.38 -9.55 -7.25
C LEU A 178 6.72 -9.43 -7.98
N TYR A 179 6.82 -10.02 -9.18
CA TYR A 179 8.02 -9.87 -10.01
C TYR A 179 8.25 -8.42 -10.43
N ASP A 180 7.20 -7.71 -10.86
CA ASP A 180 7.31 -6.31 -11.32
C ASP A 180 7.87 -5.41 -10.20
N ALA A 181 7.37 -5.56 -8.99
CA ALA A 181 7.88 -4.80 -7.85
C ALA A 181 9.33 -5.20 -7.48
N MET A 182 9.68 -6.48 -7.56
CA MET A 182 11.07 -6.94 -7.35
C MET A 182 12.01 -6.39 -8.42
N PHE A 183 11.60 -6.38 -9.69
CA PHE A 183 12.40 -5.83 -10.79
C PHE A 183 12.64 -4.34 -10.64
N GLU A 184 11.66 -3.59 -10.13
CA GLU A 184 11.84 -2.16 -9.83
C GLU A 184 12.90 -1.95 -8.74
N MET A 185 12.97 -2.82 -7.73
CA MET A 185 13.87 -2.67 -6.58
C MET A 185 15.26 -3.20 -6.79
N LEU A 186 15.43 -4.27 -7.57
CA LEU A 186 16.69 -4.99 -7.75
C LEU A 186 17.22 -4.95 -9.19
N GLY A 187 16.38 -4.64 -10.17
CA GLY A 187 16.65 -4.85 -11.58
C GLY A 187 16.43 -6.32 -11.98
N ALA A 188 15.98 -6.54 -13.22
CA ALA A 188 15.59 -7.87 -13.70
C ALA A 188 16.75 -8.88 -13.63
N GLU A 189 17.93 -8.50 -14.09
CA GLU A 189 19.12 -9.37 -14.11
C GLU A 189 19.58 -9.81 -12.71
N THR A 190 19.56 -8.87 -11.74
CA THR A 190 19.93 -9.20 -10.35
C THR A 190 18.88 -10.09 -9.70
N CYS A 191 17.60 -9.81 -9.95
CA CYS A 191 16.51 -10.62 -9.44
C CYS A 191 16.60 -12.07 -9.96
N GLN A 192 16.81 -12.25 -11.27
CA GLN A 192 16.97 -13.57 -11.88
C GLN A 192 18.15 -14.35 -11.26
N ARG A 193 19.32 -13.74 -11.14
CA ARG A 193 20.49 -14.38 -10.49
C ARG A 193 20.21 -14.78 -9.05
N MET A 194 19.46 -13.96 -8.30
CA MET A 194 19.09 -14.28 -6.91
C MET A 194 18.08 -15.42 -6.83
N GLN A 195 17.15 -15.51 -7.80
CA GLN A 195 16.23 -16.63 -7.91
C GLN A 195 16.95 -17.95 -8.24
N GLU A 196 17.86 -17.94 -9.21
CA GLU A 196 18.67 -19.11 -9.57
C GLU A 196 19.50 -19.65 -8.39
N ARG A 197 19.93 -18.76 -7.48
CA ARG A 197 20.64 -19.09 -6.25
C ARG A 197 19.75 -19.45 -5.07
N GLY A 198 18.43 -19.38 -5.21
CA GLY A 198 17.48 -19.62 -4.12
C GLY A 198 17.46 -18.54 -3.03
N VAL A 199 18.07 -17.37 -3.29
CA VAL A 199 18.02 -16.22 -2.38
C VAL A 199 16.68 -15.53 -2.45
N ILE A 200 16.02 -15.55 -3.62
CA ILE A 200 14.66 -15.08 -3.81
C ILE A 200 13.83 -16.24 -4.33
N GLU A 201 12.74 -16.51 -3.66
CA GLU A 201 11.75 -17.49 -4.07
C GLU A 201 10.38 -16.83 -4.24
N VAL A 202 9.75 -17.08 -5.38
CA VAL A 202 8.36 -16.66 -5.64
C VAL A 202 7.57 -17.91 -5.94
N ALA A 203 6.63 -18.27 -5.08
CA ALA A 203 5.92 -19.55 -5.17
C ALA A 203 4.47 -19.45 -4.67
N PRO A 204 3.56 -20.28 -5.19
CA PRO A 204 2.20 -20.42 -4.66
C PRO A 204 2.20 -20.81 -3.18
N LEU A 205 1.20 -20.33 -2.44
CA LEU A 205 1.04 -20.64 -1.02
C LEU A 205 1.03 -22.16 -0.72
N ALA A 206 0.50 -22.96 -1.60
CA ALA A 206 0.46 -24.42 -1.44
C ALA A 206 1.85 -25.05 -1.28
N TYR A 207 2.90 -24.43 -1.87
CA TYR A 207 4.28 -24.94 -1.82
C TYR A 207 4.98 -24.64 -0.49
N MET A 208 4.33 -23.89 0.40
CA MET A 208 4.83 -23.64 1.75
C MET A 208 4.57 -24.80 2.72
N ARG A 209 3.68 -25.72 2.35
CA ARG A 209 3.30 -26.83 3.22
C ARG A 209 4.50 -27.73 3.58
N GLY A 210 4.64 -28.07 4.87
CA GLY A 210 5.69 -28.96 5.36
C GLY A 210 7.08 -28.34 5.47
N ARG A 211 7.22 -27.04 5.15
CA ARG A 211 8.50 -26.31 5.22
C ARG A 211 8.66 -25.60 6.56
N THR A 212 9.90 -25.31 6.90
CA THR A 212 10.28 -24.34 7.95
C THR A 212 11.16 -23.27 7.30
N LEU A 213 10.74 -22.03 7.39
CA LEU A 213 11.38 -20.90 6.72
C LEU A 213 12.22 -20.11 7.73
N SER A 214 13.47 -20.50 7.93
CA SER A 214 14.42 -19.80 8.79
C SER A 214 15.24 -18.79 8.00
N ASP A 215 15.76 -17.77 8.69
CA ASP A 215 16.62 -16.72 8.12
C ASP A 215 16.00 -16.02 6.91
N ALA A 216 14.67 -15.85 6.93
CA ALA A 216 13.91 -15.43 5.78
C ALA A 216 13.00 -14.23 6.06
N PHE A 217 12.89 -13.35 5.07
CA PHE A 217 11.79 -12.38 5.01
C PHE A 217 10.69 -12.96 4.12
N ILE A 218 9.52 -13.18 4.70
CA ILE A 218 8.45 -13.93 4.07
C ILE A 218 7.26 -12.98 3.87
N ILE A 219 6.72 -12.91 2.65
CA ILE A 219 5.56 -12.09 2.32
C ILE A 219 4.45 -13.00 1.80
N LEU A 220 3.28 -12.94 2.44
CA LEU A 220 2.04 -13.48 1.91
C LEU A 220 1.17 -12.34 1.40
N ASP A 221 1.03 -12.25 0.09
CA ASP A 221 0.22 -11.24 -0.57
C ASP A 221 -1.19 -11.77 -0.91
N GLU A 222 -2.17 -10.87 -1.03
CA GLU A 222 -3.59 -11.18 -1.27
C GLU A 222 -4.17 -12.20 -0.27
N ALA A 223 -3.77 -12.08 0.97
CA ALA A 223 -4.08 -13.04 2.03
C ALA A 223 -5.57 -13.16 2.36
N GLN A 224 -6.42 -12.18 1.98
CA GLN A 224 -7.87 -12.28 2.11
C GLN A 224 -8.44 -13.48 1.36
N ASN A 225 -7.72 -13.97 0.34
CA ASN A 225 -8.08 -15.10 -0.48
C ASN A 225 -7.52 -16.45 0.04
N THR A 226 -7.06 -16.50 1.28
CA THR A 226 -6.73 -17.76 1.97
C THR A 226 -7.92 -18.29 2.74
N THR A 227 -8.02 -19.62 2.84
CA THR A 227 -8.89 -20.24 3.85
C THR A 227 -8.23 -20.18 5.23
N GLN A 228 -9.02 -20.47 6.27
CA GLN A 228 -8.53 -20.54 7.67
C GLN A 228 -7.38 -21.54 7.82
N GLU A 229 -7.53 -22.72 7.20
CA GLU A 229 -6.51 -23.78 7.24
C GLU A 229 -5.23 -23.36 6.50
N GLN A 230 -5.37 -22.68 5.37
CA GLN A 230 -4.22 -22.15 4.59
C GLN A 230 -3.47 -21.07 5.38
N MET A 231 -4.18 -20.13 5.99
CA MET A 231 -3.56 -19.08 6.82
C MET A 231 -2.82 -19.70 8.01
N LYS A 232 -3.45 -20.58 8.76
CA LYS A 232 -2.82 -21.28 9.90
C LYS A 232 -1.61 -22.10 9.43
N MET A 233 -1.75 -22.85 8.33
CA MET A 233 -0.65 -23.59 7.73
C MET A 233 0.53 -22.69 7.42
N PHE A 234 0.29 -21.52 6.81
CA PHE A 234 1.34 -20.57 6.43
C PHE A 234 2.03 -19.94 7.65
N LEU A 235 1.27 -19.41 8.59
CA LEU A 235 1.83 -18.74 9.78
C LEU A 235 2.72 -19.69 10.60
N THR A 236 2.41 -20.98 10.60
CA THR A 236 3.23 -22.01 11.27
C THR A 236 4.46 -22.45 10.47
N ARG A 237 4.77 -21.82 9.34
CA ARG A 237 6.03 -22.02 8.58
C ARG A 237 7.19 -21.16 9.09
N MET A 238 6.90 -20.22 9.97
CA MET A 238 7.92 -19.33 10.52
C MET A 238 9.01 -20.14 11.22
N GLY A 239 10.25 -19.93 10.80
CA GLY A 239 11.45 -20.45 11.43
C GLY A 239 12.19 -19.38 12.24
N PHE A 240 13.31 -19.74 12.80
CA PHE A 240 14.15 -18.82 13.57
C PHE A 240 14.73 -17.71 12.69
N ARG A 241 14.88 -16.50 13.26
CA ARG A 241 15.43 -15.31 12.60
C ARG A 241 14.70 -14.93 11.33
N SER A 242 13.39 -15.19 11.30
CA SER A 242 12.54 -14.85 10.16
C SER A 242 11.55 -13.76 10.52
N LYS A 243 11.12 -13.04 9.51
CA LYS A 243 10.09 -12.01 9.57
C LYS A 243 8.98 -12.33 8.58
N ILE A 244 7.73 -12.22 9.01
CA ILE A 244 6.57 -12.43 8.16
C ILE A 244 5.79 -11.13 8.01
N VAL A 245 5.43 -10.81 6.77
CA VAL A 245 4.48 -9.75 6.46
C VAL A 245 3.32 -10.35 5.68
N VAL A 246 2.11 -10.12 6.15
CA VAL A 246 0.86 -10.57 5.52
C VAL A 246 0.13 -9.34 5.00
N THR A 247 -0.14 -9.29 3.70
CA THR A 247 -0.88 -8.17 3.08
C THR A 247 -2.21 -8.64 2.54
N GLY A 248 -3.24 -7.79 2.64
CA GLY A 248 -4.55 -8.11 2.08
C GLY A 248 -5.58 -6.99 2.19
N ASP A 249 -6.65 -7.17 1.44
CA ASP A 249 -7.81 -6.28 1.40
C ASP A 249 -9.09 -7.08 1.70
N PRO A 250 -9.66 -6.95 2.91
CA PRO A 250 -10.88 -7.68 3.27
C PRO A 250 -12.11 -7.34 2.42
N SER A 251 -12.08 -6.25 1.66
CA SER A 251 -13.16 -5.89 0.74
C SER A 251 -13.12 -6.67 -0.59
N GLN A 252 -11.99 -7.33 -0.90
CA GLN A 252 -11.73 -8.04 -2.15
C GLN A 252 -11.56 -9.54 -1.91
N ILE A 253 -12.57 -10.18 -1.32
CA ILE A 253 -12.56 -11.62 -1.04
C ILE A 253 -13.18 -12.35 -2.23
N ASP A 254 -12.36 -13.14 -2.94
CA ASP A 254 -12.75 -13.95 -4.11
C ASP A 254 -12.87 -15.45 -3.77
N LEU A 255 -13.05 -15.79 -2.50
CA LEU A 255 -13.22 -17.16 -2.06
C LEU A 255 -14.58 -17.74 -2.51
N PRO A 256 -14.67 -19.05 -2.79
CA PRO A 256 -15.93 -19.72 -3.10
C PRO A 256 -16.98 -19.52 -2.00
N ARG A 257 -18.26 -19.53 -2.39
CA ARG A 257 -19.38 -19.38 -1.44
C ARG A 257 -19.27 -20.36 -0.27
N GLY A 258 -19.45 -19.87 0.94
CA GLY A 258 -19.39 -20.66 2.18
C GLY A 258 -17.98 -20.81 2.78
N LYS A 259 -16.93 -20.31 2.12
CA LYS A 259 -15.58 -20.24 2.70
C LYS A 259 -15.36 -18.89 3.38
N ARG A 260 -14.77 -18.93 4.57
CA ARG A 260 -14.39 -17.71 5.32
C ARG A 260 -12.92 -17.35 5.04
N SER A 261 -12.64 -16.05 4.98
CA SER A 261 -11.28 -15.56 4.80
C SER A 261 -10.43 -15.85 6.02
N GLY A 262 -9.31 -16.53 5.79
CA GLY A 262 -8.31 -16.80 6.82
C GLY A 262 -7.63 -15.53 7.33
N LEU A 263 -7.51 -14.49 6.50
CA LEU A 263 -6.99 -13.18 6.93
C LEU A 263 -7.90 -12.55 7.98
N VAL A 264 -9.20 -12.51 7.70
CA VAL A 264 -10.18 -11.88 8.61
C VAL A 264 -10.17 -12.57 9.98
N GLU A 265 -10.15 -13.90 9.99
CA GLU A 265 -10.07 -14.66 11.25
C GLU A 265 -8.73 -14.47 11.96
N ALA A 266 -7.60 -14.56 11.23
CA ALA A 266 -6.28 -14.41 11.82
C ALA A 266 -6.11 -13.08 12.53
N VAL A 267 -6.63 -12.00 11.97
CA VAL A 267 -6.62 -10.66 12.57
C VAL A 267 -7.39 -10.63 13.89
N GLN A 268 -8.52 -11.34 13.98
CA GLN A 268 -9.31 -11.41 15.22
C GLN A 268 -8.65 -12.28 16.30
N VAL A 269 -8.08 -13.43 15.88
CA VAL A 269 -7.49 -14.41 16.80
C VAL A 269 -6.13 -13.96 17.33
N LEU A 270 -5.36 -13.24 16.53
CA LEU A 270 -3.98 -12.85 16.85
C LEU A 270 -3.86 -11.42 17.38
N ASP A 271 -4.97 -10.71 17.54
CA ASP A 271 -4.97 -9.37 18.12
C ASP A 271 -4.50 -9.43 19.59
N GLY A 272 -3.55 -8.57 19.95
CA GLY A 272 -2.94 -8.53 21.27
C GLY A 272 -1.87 -9.61 21.55
N VAL A 273 -1.57 -10.51 20.60
CA VAL A 273 -0.44 -11.46 20.75
C VAL A 273 0.89 -10.69 20.67
N PRO A 274 1.80 -10.86 21.65
CA PRO A 274 3.10 -10.18 21.65
C PRO A 274 3.87 -10.44 20.35
N ASP A 275 4.60 -9.42 19.87
CA ASP A 275 5.41 -9.45 18.65
C ASP A 275 4.62 -9.65 17.34
N ILE A 276 3.30 -9.45 17.40
CA ILE A 276 2.42 -9.38 16.24
C ILE A 276 1.85 -7.96 16.13
N ALA A 277 1.95 -7.36 14.95
CA ALA A 277 1.34 -6.07 14.65
C ALA A 277 0.25 -6.20 13.60
N ILE A 278 -0.87 -5.52 13.83
CA ILE A 278 -1.98 -5.41 12.88
C ILE A 278 -2.13 -3.95 12.51
N GLN A 279 -1.60 -3.59 11.32
CA GLN A 279 -1.67 -2.23 10.80
C GLN A 279 -2.79 -2.11 9.78
N ARG A 280 -3.70 -1.17 10.02
CA ARG A 280 -4.81 -0.86 9.12
C ARG A 280 -4.51 0.42 8.36
N LEU A 281 -4.42 0.29 7.02
CA LEU A 281 -4.35 1.42 6.11
C LEU A 281 -5.78 1.75 5.65
N THR A 282 -6.03 3.02 5.39
CA THR A 282 -7.34 3.54 5.04
C THR A 282 -7.36 4.10 3.62
N HIS A 283 -8.50 4.64 3.20
CA HIS A 283 -8.61 5.36 1.93
C HIS A 283 -7.71 6.62 1.88
N GLU A 284 -7.35 7.19 3.02
CA GLU A 284 -6.40 8.31 3.12
C GLU A 284 -4.98 7.91 2.71
N ASP A 285 -4.65 6.60 2.79
CA ASP A 285 -3.36 6.05 2.41
C ASP A 285 -3.26 5.64 0.93
N VAL A 286 -4.35 5.82 0.16
CA VAL A 286 -4.37 5.45 -1.26
C VAL A 286 -3.52 6.43 -2.07
N VAL A 287 -2.44 5.93 -2.64
CA VAL A 287 -1.53 6.66 -3.53
C VAL A 287 -1.71 6.17 -4.95
N ARG A 288 -2.60 6.80 -5.69
CA ARG A 288 -2.93 6.47 -7.08
C ARG A 288 -3.01 7.72 -7.93
N HIS A 289 -2.85 7.53 -9.25
CA HIS A 289 -3.10 8.59 -10.22
C HIS A 289 -4.52 9.14 -10.05
N GLU A 290 -4.70 10.47 -10.10
CA GLU A 290 -6.00 11.13 -9.85
C GLU A 290 -7.13 10.60 -10.73
N LEU A 291 -6.85 10.37 -12.03
CA LEU A 291 -7.82 9.79 -12.94
C LEU A 291 -8.27 8.39 -12.48
N VAL A 292 -7.35 7.57 -11.96
CA VAL A 292 -7.70 6.23 -11.45
C VAL A 292 -8.57 6.35 -10.20
N GLN A 293 -8.31 7.32 -9.31
CA GLN A 293 -9.17 7.59 -8.17
C GLN A 293 -10.57 8.05 -8.62
N ALA A 294 -10.64 8.92 -9.64
CA ALA A 294 -11.91 9.39 -10.18
C ALA A 294 -12.72 8.25 -10.82
N ILE A 295 -12.05 7.35 -11.56
CA ILE A 295 -12.68 6.16 -12.14
C ILE A 295 -13.26 5.27 -11.03
N VAL A 296 -12.48 4.94 -9.99
CA VAL A 296 -12.95 4.09 -8.89
C VAL A 296 -14.17 4.71 -8.20
N ARG A 297 -14.11 6.00 -7.86
CA ARG A 297 -15.26 6.71 -7.26
C ARG A 297 -16.51 6.68 -8.13
N ALA A 298 -16.35 6.82 -9.46
CA ALA A 298 -17.48 6.77 -10.39
C ALA A 298 -18.15 5.38 -10.39
N TYR A 299 -17.34 4.30 -10.40
CA TYR A 299 -17.87 2.93 -10.32
C TYR A 299 -18.52 2.63 -8.97
N ASP A 300 -17.92 3.05 -7.86
CA ASP A 300 -18.48 2.88 -6.52
C ASP A 300 -19.82 3.61 -6.37
N ALA A 301 -19.93 4.85 -6.84
CA ALA A 301 -21.16 5.62 -6.84
C ALA A 301 -22.25 4.97 -7.70
N HIS A 302 -21.89 4.40 -8.86
CA HIS A 302 -22.82 3.67 -9.71
C HIS A 302 -23.33 2.39 -9.03
N ALA A 303 -22.42 1.64 -8.39
CA ALA A 303 -22.78 0.40 -7.68
C ALA A 303 -23.70 0.66 -6.47
N LEU A 304 -23.52 1.78 -5.78
CA LEU A 304 -24.41 2.19 -4.67
C LEU A 304 -25.82 2.51 -5.19
N ARG A 305 -25.95 3.31 -6.26
CA ARG A 305 -27.24 3.64 -6.87
C ARG A 305 -27.98 2.39 -7.36
N ALA A 306 -27.27 1.47 -8.01
CA ALA A 306 -27.87 0.21 -8.46
C ALA A 306 -28.37 -0.68 -7.31
N LYS A 307 -27.74 -0.63 -6.13
CA LYS A 307 -28.21 -1.32 -4.92
C LYS A 307 -29.43 -0.66 -4.31
N GLU A 308 -29.50 0.66 -4.30
CA GLU A 308 -30.65 1.44 -3.82
C GLU A 308 -31.87 1.20 -4.70
N GLU A 309 -31.72 1.26 -6.03
CA GLU A 309 -32.79 0.96 -6.99
C GLU A 309 -33.32 -0.48 -6.86
N TYR A 310 -32.44 -1.45 -6.53
CA TYR A 310 -32.83 -2.84 -6.33
C TYR A 310 -33.54 -3.08 -4.98
N SER A 311 -33.20 -2.29 -3.97
CA SER A 311 -33.87 -2.29 -2.66
C SER A 311 -35.29 -1.71 -2.77
N ASP A 312 -35.40 -0.54 -3.41
CA ASP A 312 -36.70 0.14 -3.59
C ASP A 312 -37.66 -0.67 -4.46
N ALA A 313 -37.16 -1.36 -5.48
CA ALA A 313 -37.98 -2.25 -6.33
C ALA A 313 -38.46 -3.51 -5.59
N ARG A 314 -37.82 -3.95 -4.52
CA ARG A 314 -38.27 -5.06 -3.67
C ARG A 314 -39.33 -4.64 -2.66
N ASP A 315 -39.15 -3.47 -2.09
CA ASP A 315 -40.13 -2.93 -1.09
C ASP A 315 -41.45 -2.50 -1.75
N GLY A 316 -41.42 -2.07 -3.02
CA GLY A 316 -42.63 -1.75 -3.79
C GLY A 316 -43.39 -2.98 -4.35
N GLN A 317 -42.92 -4.21 -4.16
CA GLN A 317 -43.62 -5.45 -4.55
C GLN A 317 -44.31 -6.17 -3.37
N VAL A 318 -44.26 -5.60 -2.17
CA VAL A 318 -44.86 -6.18 -0.94
C VAL A 318 -46.16 -5.46 -0.53
N GLU A 319 -46.67 -4.53 -1.34
CA GLU A 319 -48.02 -4.00 -1.25
C GLU A 319 -48.88 -4.66 -2.37
#